data_0224ccee306216116ef9e1bb270db8e6
#
_entry.id   0224ccee306216116ef9e1bb270db8e6
#
_cell.length_a   1.000
_cell.length_b   1.000
_cell.length_c   1.000
_cell.angle_alpha   90.00
_cell.angle_beta   90.00
_cell.angle_gamma   90.00
#
_symmetry.space_group_name_H-M   'P 1'
#
loop_
_entity.id
_entity.type
_entity.pdbx_description
1 polymer ?
#
loop_
_entity_poly.entity_id
_entity_poly.type
_entity_poly.pdbx_seq_one_letter_code
_entity_poly.pdbx_strand_id
1 'polypeptide(L)'
;EIRLSLVGSEMCIETGITLDQFRFLRDGGKYKDAETGEEKEFAGNLFDPVVFDDSVKEFLRLKKKLADYFDEKSIEDIFDYIPPQKTNQIFTPKTMVKKMVDMLETENPGCFDDPDKTFIDLYMKSGIYITEIVKRLYQSERMKEQFPDPKERLRHIFEKQVYGLAPTEIIYHIALSYIFGFNEGM
;
A
#
# COMPACT_ATOMS: atom_id res chain seq x y z
N GLU A 1 -7.99 -9.83 -12.81
CA GLU A 1 -6.72 -9.23 -13.30
C GLU A 1 -5.96 -8.48 -12.21
N ILE A 2 -6.62 -7.69 -11.37
CA ILE A 2 -6.01 -6.96 -10.24
C ILE A 2 -5.43 -7.88 -9.17
N ARG A 3 -5.97 -9.09 -9.01
CA ARG A 3 -5.53 -10.10 -8.06
C ARG A 3 -4.08 -10.55 -8.24
N LEU A 4 -3.60 -10.52 -9.48
CA LEU A 4 -2.24 -10.92 -9.85
C LEU A 4 -1.27 -9.75 -9.92
N SER A 5 -1.76 -8.49 -10.05
CA SER A 5 -0.88 -7.35 -10.17
C SER A 5 -0.22 -6.93 -8.85
N LEU A 6 -0.90 -7.06 -7.71
CA LEU A 6 -0.29 -6.73 -6.41
C LEU A 6 0.72 -7.80 -5.96
N VAL A 7 0.32 -9.07 -5.95
CA VAL A 7 1.22 -10.18 -5.56
C VAL A 7 2.24 -10.47 -6.66
N GLY A 8 1.83 -10.33 -7.94
CA GLY A 8 2.69 -10.63 -9.08
C GLY A 8 3.73 -9.54 -9.38
N SER A 9 3.40 -8.25 -9.22
CA SER A 9 4.36 -7.18 -9.47
C SER A 9 5.45 -7.12 -8.39
N GLU A 10 5.12 -7.32 -7.13
CA GLU A 10 6.11 -7.39 -6.06
C GLU A 10 7.04 -8.59 -6.21
N MET A 11 6.50 -9.79 -6.45
CA MET A 11 7.33 -10.96 -6.74
C MET A 11 8.16 -10.79 -8.02
N CYS A 12 7.62 -10.17 -9.07
CA CYS A 12 8.33 -9.96 -10.32
C CYS A 12 9.55 -9.05 -10.20
N ILE A 13 9.47 -8.01 -9.38
CA ILE A 13 10.57 -7.04 -9.26
C ILE A 13 11.66 -7.55 -8.32
N GLU A 14 11.31 -8.21 -7.22
CA GLU A 14 12.30 -8.76 -6.28
C GLU A 14 12.97 -10.05 -6.77
N THR A 15 12.25 -10.87 -7.53
CA THR A 15 12.75 -12.16 -8.02
C THR A 15 13.24 -12.13 -9.46
N GLY A 16 13.01 -11.05 -10.19
CA GLY A 16 13.31 -10.95 -11.62
C GLY A 16 12.37 -11.79 -12.51
N ILE A 17 11.26 -12.30 -11.97
CA ILE A 17 10.27 -13.10 -12.70
C ILE A 17 9.18 -12.17 -13.23
N THR A 18 8.89 -12.23 -14.53
CA THR A 18 7.78 -11.47 -15.13
C THR A 18 6.41 -12.03 -14.74
N LEU A 19 5.36 -11.21 -14.87
CA LEU A 19 3.99 -11.65 -14.60
C LEU A 19 3.58 -12.88 -15.44
N ASP A 20 4.02 -12.94 -16.70
CA ASP A 20 3.71 -14.08 -17.58
C ASP A 20 4.48 -15.33 -17.17
N GLN A 21 5.72 -15.19 -16.72
CA GLN A 21 6.48 -16.30 -16.12
C GLN A 21 5.83 -16.77 -14.82
N PHE A 22 5.32 -15.85 -13.97
CA PHE A 22 4.59 -16.20 -12.77
C PHE A 22 3.31 -16.99 -13.09
N ARG A 23 2.53 -16.52 -14.09
CA ARG A 23 1.33 -17.22 -14.56
C ARG A 23 1.68 -18.60 -15.10
N PHE A 24 2.75 -18.71 -15.88
CA PHE A 24 3.23 -19.98 -16.39
C PHE A 24 3.62 -20.96 -15.26
N LEU A 25 4.33 -20.49 -14.25
CA LEU A 25 4.69 -21.31 -13.09
C LEU A 25 3.47 -21.74 -12.27
N ARG A 26 2.42 -20.92 -12.22
CA ARG A 26 1.16 -21.23 -11.51
C ARG A 26 0.28 -22.19 -12.29
N ASP A 27 0.02 -21.87 -13.57
CA ASP A 27 -1.01 -22.52 -14.38
C ASP A 27 -0.45 -23.64 -15.27
N GLY A 28 0.87 -23.65 -15.45
CA GLY A 28 1.53 -24.52 -16.41
C GLY A 28 1.40 -24.03 -17.85
N GLY A 29 1.83 -24.86 -18.76
CA GLY A 29 1.77 -24.60 -20.19
C GLY A 29 2.91 -25.24 -20.98
N LYS A 30 2.93 -24.98 -22.27
CA LYS A 30 3.97 -25.48 -23.18
C LYS A 30 5.14 -24.49 -23.23
N TYR A 31 6.35 -25.02 -23.25
CA TYR A 31 7.58 -24.25 -23.43
C TYR A 31 8.56 -24.97 -24.34
N LYS A 32 9.46 -24.21 -24.97
CA LYS A 32 10.60 -24.77 -25.70
C LYS A 32 11.78 -24.91 -24.76
N ASP A 33 12.29 -26.14 -24.67
CA ASP A 33 13.50 -26.39 -23.92
C ASP A 33 14.69 -25.69 -24.61
N ALA A 34 15.43 -24.91 -23.85
CA ALA A 34 16.51 -24.07 -24.40
C ALA A 34 17.72 -24.87 -24.92
N GLU A 35 17.92 -26.09 -24.42
CA GLU A 35 19.06 -26.95 -24.83
C GLU A 35 18.70 -27.87 -26.02
N THR A 36 17.49 -28.44 -25.99
CA THR A 36 17.08 -29.44 -27.01
C THR A 36 16.22 -28.84 -28.10
N GLY A 37 15.61 -27.68 -27.89
CA GLY A 37 14.65 -27.05 -28.81
C GLY A 37 13.31 -27.77 -28.91
N GLU A 38 13.11 -28.83 -28.14
CA GLU A 38 11.87 -29.62 -28.10
C GLU A 38 10.76 -28.88 -27.33
N GLU A 39 9.52 -29.10 -27.77
CA GLU A 39 8.35 -28.61 -27.06
C GLU A 39 8.03 -29.52 -25.87
N LYS A 40 8.08 -29.01 -24.65
CA LYS A 40 7.77 -29.71 -23.42
C LYS A 40 6.56 -29.06 -22.73
N GLU A 41 5.90 -29.80 -21.89
CA GLU A 41 4.78 -29.33 -21.10
C GLU A 41 5.15 -29.27 -19.61
N PHE A 42 4.84 -28.15 -18.97
CA PHE A 42 4.99 -27.95 -17.54
C PHE A 42 3.62 -27.92 -16.88
N ALA A 43 3.43 -28.71 -15.83
CA ALA A 43 2.11 -28.88 -15.19
C ALA A 43 1.68 -27.69 -14.30
N GLY A 44 2.54 -26.73 -14.06
CA GLY A 44 2.30 -25.66 -13.09
C GLY A 44 2.71 -26.11 -11.68
N ASN A 45 1.79 -26.12 -10.75
CA ASN A 45 1.99 -26.63 -9.37
C ASN A 45 2.89 -25.77 -8.46
N LEU A 46 3.12 -24.50 -8.78
CA LEU A 46 3.84 -23.61 -7.88
C LEU A 46 3.06 -23.38 -6.59
N PHE A 47 1.73 -23.41 -6.68
CA PHE A 47 0.81 -23.28 -5.57
C PHE A 47 -0.28 -24.32 -5.65
N ASP A 48 -0.80 -24.77 -4.50
CA ASP A 48 -2.08 -25.45 -4.44
C ASP A 48 -3.18 -24.46 -4.88
N PRO A 49 -3.95 -24.74 -5.95
CA PRO A 49 -4.93 -23.80 -6.50
C PRO A 49 -6.02 -23.42 -5.48
N VAL A 50 -6.44 -24.35 -4.63
CA VAL A 50 -7.50 -24.14 -3.65
C VAL A 50 -6.98 -23.20 -2.55
N VAL A 51 -5.79 -23.49 -2.01
CA VAL A 51 -5.15 -22.68 -0.98
C VAL A 51 -4.86 -21.27 -1.51
N PHE A 52 -4.37 -21.16 -2.75
CA PHE A 52 -4.11 -19.88 -3.37
C PHE A 52 -5.39 -19.05 -3.55
N ASP A 53 -6.42 -19.64 -4.13
CA ASP A 53 -7.70 -18.94 -4.36
C ASP A 53 -8.38 -18.54 -3.05
N ASP A 54 -8.32 -19.36 -2.01
CA ASP A 54 -8.89 -19.03 -0.71
C ASP A 54 -8.09 -17.95 0.01
N SER A 55 -6.76 -17.96 -0.11
CA SER A 55 -5.91 -16.89 0.40
C SER A 55 -6.18 -15.55 -0.30
N VAL A 56 -6.41 -15.57 -1.62
CA VAL A 56 -6.78 -14.36 -2.38
C VAL A 56 -8.17 -13.86 -1.96
N LYS A 57 -9.15 -14.74 -1.80
CA LYS A 57 -10.50 -14.35 -1.33
C LYS A 57 -10.43 -13.72 0.05
N GLU A 58 -9.69 -14.34 0.98
CA GLU A 58 -9.53 -13.82 2.33
C GLU A 58 -8.80 -12.48 2.33
N PHE A 59 -7.73 -12.33 1.55
CA PHE A 59 -7.05 -11.05 1.37
C PHE A 59 -8.00 -9.95 0.85
N LEU A 60 -8.83 -10.27 -0.15
CA LEU A 60 -9.79 -9.30 -0.70
C LEU A 60 -10.89 -8.93 0.32
N ARG A 61 -11.31 -9.89 1.16
CA ARG A 61 -12.24 -9.65 2.26
C ARG A 61 -11.64 -8.73 3.30
N LEU A 62 -10.40 -9.00 3.73
CA LEU A 62 -9.66 -8.21 4.69
C LEU A 62 -9.31 -6.83 4.14
N LYS A 63 -8.88 -6.74 2.88
CA LYS A 63 -8.63 -5.47 2.18
C LYS A 63 -9.83 -4.53 2.29
N LYS A 64 -11.04 -5.03 2.04
CA LYS A 64 -12.27 -4.24 2.12
C LYS A 64 -12.58 -3.79 3.55
N LYS A 65 -12.27 -4.63 4.55
CA LYS A 65 -12.49 -4.34 5.98
C LYS A 65 -11.42 -3.38 6.53
N LEU A 66 -10.16 -3.57 6.14
CA LEU A 66 -9.00 -2.89 6.72
C LEU A 66 -8.55 -1.65 5.92
N ALA A 67 -9.15 -1.41 4.74
CA ALA A 67 -8.83 -0.25 3.91
C ALA A 67 -9.36 1.07 4.50
N ASP A 68 -10.28 1.03 5.47
CA ASP A 68 -10.77 2.22 6.13
C ASP A 68 -9.85 2.61 7.29
N TYR A 69 -8.83 3.40 6.97
CA TYR A 69 -7.92 3.96 7.97
C TYR A 69 -8.64 4.87 8.99
N PHE A 70 -9.77 5.45 8.62
CA PHE A 70 -10.55 6.33 9.48
C PHE A 70 -11.37 5.55 10.54
N ASP A 71 -11.52 4.24 10.39
CA ASP A 71 -12.15 3.42 11.42
C ASP A 71 -11.22 3.25 12.63
N GLU A 72 -11.48 4.04 13.66
CA GLU A 72 -10.70 4.04 14.91
C GLU A 72 -10.87 2.76 15.74
N LYS A 73 -11.90 1.98 15.46
CA LYS A 73 -12.16 0.72 16.18
C LYS A 73 -11.32 -0.43 15.62
N SER A 74 -10.83 -0.31 14.41
CA SER A 74 -9.95 -1.30 13.81
C SER A 74 -8.54 -1.16 14.36
N ILE A 75 -8.10 -2.12 15.16
CA ILE A 75 -6.73 -2.21 15.69
C ILE A 75 -5.81 -2.88 14.67
N GLU A 76 -6.37 -3.74 13.82
CA GLU A 76 -5.66 -4.49 12.80
C GLU A 76 -5.31 -3.60 11.60
N ASP A 77 -4.11 -3.80 11.04
CA ASP A 77 -3.65 -3.13 9.84
C ASP A 77 -3.54 -4.14 8.69
N ILE A 78 -3.83 -3.71 7.46
CA ILE A 78 -3.67 -4.56 6.28
C ILE A 78 -2.22 -5.04 6.12
N PHE A 79 -1.25 -4.25 6.60
CA PHE A 79 0.17 -4.60 6.54
C PHE A 79 0.56 -5.73 7.49
N ASP A 80 -0.25 -6.05 8.51
CA ASP A 80 -0.04 -7.21 9.39
C ASP A 80 -0.20 -8.56 8.65
N TYR A 81 -0.88 -8.52 7.49
CA TYR A 81 -1.14 -9.68 6.65
C TYR A 81 -0.18 -9.81 5.45
N ILE A 82 0.72 -8.86 5.28
CA ILE A 82 1.76 -8.93 4.25
C ILE A 82 2.97 -9.67 4.83
N PRO A 83 3.40 -10.80 4.26
CA PRO A 83 4.56 -11.52 4.74
C PRO A 83 5.80 -10.60 4.76
N PRO A 84 6.65 -10.68 5.80
CA PRO A 84 7.89 -9.91 5.84
C PRO A 84 8.73 -10.25 4.62
N GLN A 85 9.07 -9.24 3.85
CA GLN A 85 9.94 -9.39 2.69
C GLN A 85 11.38 -9.69 3.14
N LYS A 86 12.17 -10.37 2.30
CA LYS A 86 13.58 -10.70 2.56
C LYS A 86 14.47 -9.48 2.85
N THR A 87 14.02 -8.30 2.51
CA THR A 87 14.73 -7.02 2.66
C THR A 87 14.49 -6.31 4.00
N ASN A 88 14.00 -7.01 5.03
CA ASN A 88 13.75 -6.45 6.36
C ASN A 88 12.84 -5.21 6.39
N GLN A 89 11.88 -5.14 5.51
CA GLN A 89 10.91 -4.05 5.54
C GLN A 89 9.85 -4.31 6.63
N ILE A 90 10.18 -3.90 7.84
CA ILE A 90 9.24 -3.90 8.96
C ILE A 90 8.33 -2.69 8.79
N PHE A 91 7.04 -2.92 8.68
CA PHE A 91 6.04 -1.86 8.70
C PHE A 91 5.78 -1.41 10.13
N THR A 92 5.68 -0.12 10.34
CA THR A 92 5.39 0.43 11.67
C THR A 92 3.91 0.24 11.98
N PRO A 93 3.54 -0.39 13.11
CA PRO A 93 2.13 -0.57 13.48
C PRO A 93 1.38 0.76 13.59
N LYS A 94 0.11 0.78 13.19
CA LYS A 94 -0.78 1.94 13.23
C LYS A 94 -0.81 2.64 14.60
N THR A 95 -0.80 1.88 15.68
CA THR A 95 -0.78 2.40 17.04
C THR A 95 0.50 3.19 17.35
N MET A 96 1.64 2.75 16.82
CA MET A 96 2.91 3.44 16.98
C MET A 96 2.95 4.73 16.15
N VAL A 97 2.47 4.67 14.91
CA VAL A 97 2.36 5.85 14.05
C VAL A 97 1.52 6.93 14.71
N LYS A 98 0.34 6.58 15.25
CA LYS A 98 -0.51 7.53 15.98
C LYS A 98 0.25 8.20 17.12
N LYS A 99 0.94 7.43 17.97
CA LYS A 99 1.75 7.99 19.07
C LYS A 99 2.83 8.95 18.58
N MET A 100 3.52 8.62 17.49
CA MET A 100 4.57 9.48 16.95
C MET A 100 3.98 10.78 16.38
N VAL A 101 2.83 10.71 15.74
CA VAL A 101 2.12 11.91 15.23
C VAL A 101 1.53 12.73 16.38
N ASP A 102 1.05 12.11 17.47
CA ASP A 102 0.65 12.81 18.70
C ASP A 102 1.83 13.56 19.33
N MET A 103 3.02 12.94 19.36
CA MET A 103 4.23 13.62 19.82
C MET A 103 4.60 14.82 18.95
N LEU A 104 4.49 14.67 17.62
CA LEU A 104 4.74 15.76 16.68
C LEU A 104 3.81 16.96 16.95
N GLU A 105 2.52 16.71 17.20
CA GLU A 105 1.55 17.73 17.54
C GLU A 105 1.82 18.35 18.91
N THR A 106 2.26 17.57 19.89
CA THR A 106 2.64 18.04 21.23
C THR A 106 3.84 18.99 21.17
N GLU A 107 4.83 18.67 20.37
CA GLU A 107 6.03 19.49 20.19
C GLU A 107 5.80 20.70 19.27
N ASN A 108 4.80 20.64 18.40
CA ASN A 108 4.42 21.70 17.46
C ASN A 108 2.91 21.96 17.54
N PRO A 109 2.41 22.60 18.61
CA PRO A 109 0.98 22.83 18.81
C PRO A 109 0.35 23.57 17.64
N GLY A 110 -0.77 23.04 17.13
CA GLY A 110 -1.52 23.62 16.01
C GLY A 110 -0.87 23.37 14.63
N CYS A 111 0.11 22.51 14.53
CA CYS A 111 0.75 22.21 13.24
C CYS A 111 -0.21 21.62 12.20
N PHE A 112 -1.28 20.95 12.63
CA PHE A 112 -2.32 20.42 11.73
C PHE A 112 -3.44 21.43 11.43
N ASP A 113 -3.44 22.59 12.09
CA ASP A 113 -4.39 23.67 11.85
C ASP A 113 -3.84 24.73 10.88
N ASP A 114 -2.58 24.66 10.54
CA ASP A 114 -1.90 25.63 9.68
C ASP A 114 -1.90 25.14 8.22
N PRO A 115 -2.61 25.83 7.29
CA PRO A 115 -2.70 25.43 5.89
C PRO A 115 -1.38 25.56 5.11
N ASP A 116 -0.44 26.35 5.62
CA ASP A 116 0.87 26.55 4.98
C ASP A 116 1.94 25.59 5.52
N LYS A 117 1.61 24.82 6.55
CA LYS A 117 2.52 23.85 7.15
C LYS A 117 2.71 22.65 6.24
N THR A 118 3.96 22.26 6.05
CA THR A 118 4.32 21.10 5.20
C THR A 118 4.91 19.97 6.02
N PHE A 119 4.63 18.75 5.60
CA PHE A 119 5.09 17.51 6.21
C PHE A 119 5.76 16.64 5.17
N ILE A 120 6.88 16.05 5.53
CA ILE A 120 7.61 15.14 4.64
C ILE A 120 7.99 13.85 5.36
N ASP A 121 7.69 12.71 4.72
CA ASP A 121 8.25 11.41 5.08
C ASP A 121 9.42 11.10 4.14
N LEU A 122 10.65 11.19 4.67
CA LEU A 122 11.89 11.02 3.90
C LEU A 122 12.19 9.57 3.54
N TYR A 123 11.50 8.62 4.16
CA TYR A 123 11.67 7.19 3.89
C TYR A 123 10.31 6.47 3.96
N MET A 124 9.41 6.96 3.11
CA MET A 124 8.03 6.45 3.05
C MET A 124 8.03 4.98 2.61
N LYS A 125 7.49 4.11 3.46
CA LYS A 125 7.29 2.69 3.17
C LYS A 125 5.85 2.44 2.74
N SER A 126 4.98 2.20 3.72
CA SER A 126 3.56 1.93 3.48
C SER A 126 2.70 3.16 3.22
N GLY A 127 3.23 4.35 3.48
CA GLY A 127 2.46 5.61 3.44
C GLY A 127 1.61 5.86 4.69
N ILE A 128 1.70 5.01 5.72
CA ILE A 128 0.85 5.11 6.91
C ILE A 128 1.05 6.41 7.70
N TYR A 129 2.28 6.96 7.74
CA TYR A 129 2.55 8.26 8.35
C TYR A 129 1.85 9.39 7.59
N ILE A 130 1.98 9.39 6.27
CA ILE A 130 1.29 10.37 5.40
C ILE A 130 -0.22 10.26 5.59
N THR A 131 -0.77 9.05 5.64
CA THR A 131 -2.20 8.83 5.84
C THR A 131 -2.69 9.37 7.20
N GLU A 132 -1.93 9.16 8.29
CA GLU A 132 -2.30 9.72 9.59
C GLU A 132 -2.21 11.25 9.59
N ILE A 133 -1.18 11.84 8.99
CA ILE A 133 -1.03 13.29 8.85
C ILE A 133 -2.18 13.87 8.03
N VAL A 134 -2.49 13.27 6.86
CA VAL A 134 -3.63 13.68 6.02
C VAL A 134 -4.94 13.63 6.82
N LYS A 135 -5.14 12.58 7.61
CA LYS A 135 -6.31 12.45 8.48
C LYS A 135 -6.43 13.64 9.46
N ARG A 136 -5.33 13.99 10.16
CA ARG A 136 -5.31 15.10 11.11
C ARG A 136 -5.62 16.45 10.43
N LEU A 137 -4.92 16.74 9.31
CA LEU A 137 -5.16 17.93 8.52
C LEU A 137 -6.61 18.00 8.03
N TYR A 138 -7.14 16.90 7.49
CA TYR A 138 -8.50 16.85 6.97
C TYR A 138 -9.57 17.05 8.04
N GLN A 139 -9.33 16.58 9.27
CA GLN A 139 -10.25 16.68 10.42
C GLN A 139 -10.14 18.00 11.16
N SER A 140 -9.08 18.78 10.95
CA SER A 140 -8.90 20.09 11.59
C SER A 140 -10.07 21.03 11.29
N GLU A 141 -10.60 21.68 12.34
CA GLU A 141 -11.70 22.61 12.19
C GLU A 141 -11.26 23.86 11.39
N ARG A 142 -10.04 24.33 11.62
CA ARG A 142 -9.50 25.48 10.89
C ARG A 142 -9.33 25.19 9.39
N MET A 143 -8.91 23.96 9.05
CA MET A 143 -8.83 23.52 7.67
C MET A 143 -10.22 23.38 7.03
N LYS A 144 -11.24 22.97 7.80
CA LYS A 144 -12.64 22.92 7.34
C LYS A 144 -13.22 24.33 7.10
N GLU A 145 -12.88 25.28 7.95
CA GLU A 145 -13.29 26.67 7.78
C GLU A 145 -12.66 27.30 6.54
N GLN A 146 -11.38 27.06 6.31
CA GLN A 146 -10.64 27.64 5.19
C GLN A 146 -10.97 26.96 3.85
N PHE A 147 -11.16 25.64 3.87
CA PHE A 147 -11.53 24.82 2.73
C PHE A 147 -12.82 24.04 3.03
N PRO A 148 -13.99 24.67 2.95
CA PRO A 148 -15.26 24.03 3.27
C PRO A 148 -15.58 22.83 2.36
N ASP A 149 -15.22 22.90 1.06
CA ASP A 149 -15.38 21.78 0.13
C ASP A 149 -14.38 20.67 0.49
N PRO A 150 -14.88 19.46 0.82
CA PRO A 150 -14.03 18.31 1.12
C PRO A 150 -13.03 17.96 0.03
N LYS A 151 -13.40 18.12 -1.25
CA LYS A 151 -12.51 17.82 -2.39
C LYS A 151 -11.40 18.85 -2.53
N GLU A 152 -11.72 20.13 -2.39
CA GLU A 152 -10.71 21.21 -2.41
C GLU A 152 -9.77 21.10 -1.23
N ARG A 153 -10.28 20.75 -0.04
CA ARG A 153 -9.46 20.50 1.14
C ARG A 153 -8.48 19.36 0.94
N LEU A 154 -8.93 18.21 0.42
CA LEU A 154 -8.04 17.09 0.10
C LEU A 154 -7.01 17.46 -0.97
N ARG A 155 -7.43 18.19 -2.02
CA ARG A 155 -6.52 18.66 -3.06
C ARG A 155 -5.43 19.55 -2.47
N HIS A 156 -5.81 20.52 -1.62
CA HIS A 156 -4.83 21.39 -0.96
C HIS A 156 -3.83 20.58 -0.13
N ILE A 157 -4.31 19.63 0.69
CA ILE A 157 -3.45 18.78 1.52
C ILE A 157 -2.44 18.02 0.65
N PHE A 158 -2.90 17.34 -0.40
CA PHE A 158 -2.02 16.51 -1.22
C PHE A 158 -1.09 17.30 -2.15
N GLU A 159 -1.51 18.48 -2.62
CA GLU A 159 -0.68 19.29 -3.52
C GLU A 159 0.30 20.19 -2.78
N LYS A 160 0.01 20.57 -1.53
CA LYS A 160 0.74 21.64 -0.83
C LYS A 160 1.34 21.24 0.52
N GLN A 161 0.78 20.27 1.20
CA GLN A 161 1.15 20.03 2.59
C GLN A 161 1.90 18.71 2.84
N VAL A 162 1.66 17.65 2.06
CA VAL A 162 2.26 16.34 2.34
C VAL A 162 3.16 15.87 1.21
N TYR A 163 4.33 15.38 1.60
CA TYR A 163 5.36 14.87 0.69
C TYR A 163 5.91 13.55 1.20
N GLY A 164 6.21 12.61 0.31
CA GLY A 164 6.80 11.33 0.65
C GLY A 164 7.86 10.90 -0.35
N LEU A 165 8.98 10.37 0.14
CA LEU A 165 10.05 9.79 -0.67
C LEU A 165 10.08 8.28 -0.45
N ALA A 166 9.69 7.52 -1.47
CA ALA A 166 9.77 6.06 -1.43
C ALA A 166 11.14 5.57 -1.92
N PRO A 167 11.71 4.53 -1.28
CA PRO A 167 13.03 4.00 -1.66
C PRO A 167 13.03 3.27 -3.01
N THR A 168 11.87 2.77 -3.45
CA THR A 168 11.69 2.06 -4.72
C THR A 168 10.35 2.41 -5.34
N GLU A 169 10.23 2.20 -6.66
CA GLU A 169 8.97 2.42 -7.40
C GLU A 169 7.83 1.55 -6.88
N ILE A 170 8.11 0.32 -6.45
CA ILE A 170 7.11 -0.58 -5.87
C ILE A 170 6.56 -0.01 -4.57
N ILE A 171 7.44 0.38 -3.67
CA ILE A 171 7.05 0.97 -2.39
C ILE A 171 6.25 2.25 -2.62
N TYR A 172 6.62 3.04 -3.63
CA TYR A 172 5.85 4.20 -4.05
C TYR A 172 4.41 3.82 -4.45
N HIS A 173 4.24 2.81 -5.29
CA HIS A 173 2.90 2.37 -5.72
C HIS A 173 2.08 1.76 -4.58
N ILE A 174 2.72 1.00 -3.67
CA ILE A 174 2.06 0.48 -2.47
C ILE A 174 1.55 1.64 -1.60
N ALA A 175 2.41 2.62 -1.34
CA ALA A 175 2.05 3.78 -0.54
C ALA A 175 0.91 4.59 -1.16
N LEU A 176 0.95 4.86 -2.46
CA LEU A 176 -0.14 5.54 -3.16
C LEU A 176 -1.45 4.77 -3.07
N SER A 177 -1.41 3.45 -3.29
CA SER A 177 -2.59 2.60 -3.17
C SER A 177 -3.17 2.60 -1.76
N TYR A 178 -2.33 2.69 -0.73
CA TYR A 178 -2.76 2.78 0.65
C TYR A 178 -3.35 4.15 0.98
N ILE A 179 -2.67 5.24 0.59
CA ILE A 179 -3.09 6.62 0.86
C ILE A 179 -4.43 6.96 0.19
N PHE A 180 -4.59 6.57 -1.07
CA PHE A 180 -5.79 6.90 -1.87
C PHE A 180 -6.90 5.84 -1.79
N GLY A 181 -6.69 4.78 -1.01
CA GLY A 181 -7.54 3.61 -1.03
C GLY A 181 -7.32 2.79 -2.31
N PHE A 182 -7.46 1.48 -2.21
CA PHE A 182 -7.27 0.55 -3.32
C PHE A 182 -8.42 0.65 -4.37
N ASN A 183 -8.74 1.84 -4.82
CA ASN A 183 -9.80 2.08 -5.81
C ASN A 183 -9.32 1.71 -7.22
N GLU A 184 -10.16 0.96 -7.93
CA GLU A 184 -9.90 0.40 -9.26
C GLU A 184 -9.95 1.43 -10.40
N GLY A 185 -9.92 2.72 -10.12
CA GLY A 185 -10.18 3.80 -11.07
C GLY A 185 -9.11 4.88 -11.20
N MET A 186 -7.87 4.63 -10.74
CA MET A 186 -6.74 5.52 -11.04
C MET A 186 -5.70 4.84 -11.91
#